data_0b45e7ec0a1ee0576d1cf186ff0867b5
#
_entry.id   0b45e7ec0a1ee0576d1cf186ff0867b5
#
_cell.length_a   1.000
_cell.length_b   1.000
_cell.length_c   1.000
_cell.angle_alpha   90.00
_cell.angle_beta   90.00
_cell.angle_gamma   90.00
#
_symmetry.space_group_name_H-M   'P 1'
#
loop_
_entity.id
_entity.type
_entity.pdbx_description
1 polymer ?
#
loop_
_entity_poly.entity_id
_entity_poly.type
_entity_poly.pdbx_seq_one_letter_code
_entity_poly.pdbx_strand_id
1 'polypeptide(L)'
;MIVAIIQARMDSSRLPNKVMLDLCNEPVLWHVVNRTRSSKRIERLVVATSENSSNDTIREYCKQKDIECVSGNENDVLDRYYKVMNYANIKDDDIVVRITADCPLIDPELIDEVIEHHIVTNSDYTSNTIEPTFPDGLDCEVIQATVLKKAWEEAKLKSEREHVTLYIRNHPELFRIESYRGNEDLSGMRWTLDEEEDYILIKRIYEELYSNNKMFTTKEILDFLNSDPNIGAINSMHTRNQGLTKSLKEDGCTEEDLKKVNKNG
;
A
#
# COMPACT_ATOMS: atom_id res chain seq x y z
N MET A 1 -5.77 -19.48 -3.08
CA MET A 1 -5.63 -18.71 -1.81
C MET A 1 -5.37 -17.24 -2.12
N ILE A 2 -5.90 -16.30 -1.32
CA ILE A 2 -5.64 -14.87 -1.46
C ILE A 2 -4.83 -14.40 -0.25
N VAL A 3 -3.60 -13.93 -0.50
CA VAL A 3 -2.65 -13.56 0.55
C VAL A 3 -2.35 -12.08 0.49
N ALA A 4 -2.63 -11.34 1.57
CA ALA A 4 -2.18 -9.96 1.71
C ALA A 4 -0.74 -9.91 2.22
N ILE A 5 0.08 -9.10 1.57
CA ILE A 5 1.44 -8.78 1.99
C ILE A 5 1.50 -7.29 2.33
N ILE A 6 1.73 -6.98 3.61
CA ILE A 6 1.88 -5.60 4.07
C ILE A 6 3.36 -5.29 4.18
N GLN A 7 3.88 -4.42 3.31
CA GLN A 7 5.26 -3.97 3.42
C GLN A 7 5.40 -2.89 4.49
N ALA A 8 6.35 -3.06 5.41
CA ALA A 8 6.61 -2.14 6.52
C ALA A 8 8.10 -1.96 6.75
N ARG A 9 8.56 -0.72 7.02
CA ARG A 9 9.92 -0.41 7.44
C ARG A 9 9.96 0.78 8.39
N MET A 10 10.96 0.82 9.27
CA MET A 10 11.18 1.95 10.19
C MET A 10 11.84 3.13 9.49
N ASP A 11 12.68 2.87 8.49
CA ASP A 11 13.56 3.85 7.86
C ASP A 11 12.81 4.67 6.80
N SER A 12 11.98 5.62 7.27
CA SER A 12 11.39 6.67 6.46
C SER A 12 12.21 7.96 6.62
N SER A 13 12.62 8.58 5.53
CA SER A 13 13.47 9.78 5.57
C SER A 13 12.70 11.05 5.95
N ARG A 14 11.39 11.11 5.65
CA ARG A 14 10.52 12.27 5.89
C ARG A 14 9.85 12.21 7.26
N LEU A 15 9.32 11.05 7.62
CA LEU A 15 8.71 10.82 8.93
C LEU A 15 9.28 9.51 9.51
N PRO A 16 10.38 9.57 10.27
CA PRO A 16 11.00 8.38 10.87
C PRO A 16 10.03 7.60 11.76
N ASN A 17 10.13 6.28 11.73
CA ASN A 17 9.31 5.36 12.54
C ASN A 17 7.79 5.48 12.30
N LYS A 18 7.35 6.06 11.20
CA LYS A 18 5.93 6.37 10.91
C LYS A 18 4.98 5.20 11.13
N VAL A 19 5.39 3.97 10.80
CA VAL A 19 4.55 2.77 10.95
C VAL A 19 4.33 2.35 12.40
N MET A 20 5.13 2.88 13.33
CA MET A 20 5.02 2.64 14.77
C MET A 20 4.52 3.86 15.56
N LEU A 21 4.14 4.96 14.88
CA LEU A 21 3.50 6.10 15.53
C LEU A 21 2.16 5.69 16.12
N ASP A 22 1.82 6.29 17.27
CA ASP A 22 0.58 5.99 17.99
C ASP A 22 -0.66 6.56 17.28
N LEU A 23 -1.66 5.73 17.09
CA LEU A 23 -3.02 6.13 16.73
C LEU A 23 -3.99 5.47 17.70
N CYS A 24 -4.57 6.23 18.61
CA CYS A 24 -5.55 5.73 19.59
C CYS A 24 -5.04 4.51 20.41
N ASN A 25 -3.81 4.59 20.92
CA ASN A 25 -3.10 3.61 21.76
C ASN A 25 -2.66 2.32 21.04
N GLU A 26 -2.66 2.30 19.72
CA GLU A 26 -2.08 1.24 18.92
C GLU A 26 -1.21 1.85 17.80
N PRO A 27 -0.15 1.19 17.33
CA PRO A 27 0.67 1.73 16.25
C PRO A 27 -0.06 1.72 14.90
N VAL A 28 0.34 2.61 14.00
CA VAL A 28 -0.13 2.68 12.62
C VAL A 28 -0.19 1.30 11.96
N LEU A 29 0.88 0.50 12.09
CA LEU A 29 0.96 -0.85 11.55
C LEU A 29 -0.20 -1.75 12.01
N TRP A 30 -0.61 -1.63 13.29
CA TRP A 30 -1.75 -2.39 13.80
C TRP A 30 -3.03 -2.08 13.04
N HIS A 31 -3.28 -0.79 12.81
CA HIS A 31 -4.49 -0.37 12.11
C HIS A 31 -4.52 -0.89 10.68
N VAL A 32 -3.39 -0.82 9.97
CA VAL A 32 -3.28 -1.39 8.62
C VAL A 32 -3.53 -2.89 8.64
N VAL A 33 -2.88 -3.64 9.54
CA VAL A 33 -3.07 -5.09 9.69
C VAL A 33 -4.52 -5.43 10.01
N ASN A 34 -5.11 -4.74 11.00
CA ASN A 34 -6.45 -5.04 11.47
C ASN A 34 -7.51 -4.73 10.40
N ARG A 35 -7.38 -3.60 9.69
CA ARG A 35 -8.27 -3.23 8.59
C ARG A 35 -8.12 -4.20 7.41
N THR A 36 -6.90 -4.54 7.03
CA THR A 36 -6.64 -5.52 5.96
C THR A 36 -7.21 -6.91 6.30
N ARG A 37 -7.04 -7.36 7.55
CA ARG A 37 -7.63 -8.64 8.03
C ARG A 37 -9.16 -8.64 8.03
N SER A 38 -9.81 -7.48 8.04
CA SER A 38 -11.27 -7.36 8.02
C SER A 38 -11.87 -7.51 6.62
N SER A 39 -11.05 -7.57 5.57
CA SER A 39 -11.48 -7.99 4.23
C SER A 39 -12.05 -9.41 4.28
N LYS A 40 -13.15 -9.64 3.57
CA LYS A 40 -13.82 -10.95 3.47
C LYS A 40 -13.15 -11.90 2.48
N ARG A 41 -12.23 -11.37 1.66
CA ARG A 41 -11.55 -12.12 0.59
C ARG A 41 -10.14 -12.56 0.99
N ILE A 42 -9.49 -11.89 1.92
CA ILE A 42 -8.13 -12.24 2.35
C ILE A 42 -8.16 -13.44 3.29
N GLU A 43 -7.45 -14.50 2.89
CA GLU A 43 -7.36 -15.75 3.65
C GLU A 43 -6.13 -15.77 4.59
N ARG A 44 -5.07 -15.05 4.23
CA ARG A 44 -3.83 -14.99 4.99
C ARG A 44 -3.20 -13.61 4.86
N LEU A 45 -2.53 -13.16 5.91
CA LEU A 45 -1.84 -11.86 5.94
C LEU A 45 -0.44 -12.04 6.49
N VAL A 46 0.56 -11.49 5.81
CA VAL A 46 1.97 -11.50 6.22
C VAL A 46 2.55 -10.10 6.14
N VAL A 47 3.23 -9.66 7.19
CA VAL A 47 4.03 -8.42 7.18
C VAL A 47 5.40 -8.71 6.58
N ALA A 48 5.81 -7.94 5.58
CA ALA A 48 7.11 -8.00 4.95
C ALA A 48 7.98 -6.82 5.40
N THR A 49 9.01 -7.07 6.20
CA THR A 49 9.91 -6.03 6.71
C THR A 49 11.35 -6.25 6.26
N SER A 50 12.24 -5.32 6.56
CA SER A 50 13.67 -5.47 6.29
C SER A 50 14.37 -6.29 7.39
N GLU A 51 15.50 -6.93 7.02
CA GLU A 51 16.36 -7.66 7.96
C GLU A 51 17.26 -6.74 8.81
N ASN A 52 17.33 -5.44 8.52
CA ASN A 52 18.09 -4.48 9.30
C ASN A 52 17.59 -4.42 10.75
N SER A 53 18.51 -4.20 11.69
CA SER A 53 18.18 -4.12 13.13
C SER A 53 17.25 -2.96 13.49
N SER A 54 17.23 -1.88 12.69
CA SER A 54 16.24 -0.80 12.83
C SER A 54 14.79 -1.31 12.82
N ASN A 55 14.54 -2.43 12.14
CA ASN A 55 13.22 -3.05 12.01
C ASN A 55 12.92 -4.14 13.07
N ASP A 56 13.79 -4.32 14.09
CA ASP A 56 13.52 -5.23 15.20
C ASP A 56 12.23 -4.91 15.93
N THR A 57 11.93 -3.62 16.09
CA THR A 57 10.68 -3.15 16.70
C THR A 57 9.44 -3.68 15.95
N ILE A 58 9.44 -3.71 14.61
CA ILE A 58 8.35 -4.29 13.81
C ILE A 58 8.25 -5.79 14.05
N ARG A 59 9.39 -6.51 14.03
CA ARG A 59 9.42 -7.96 14.23
C ARG A 59 8.92 -8.37 15.62
N GLU A 60 9.38 -7.67 16.64
CA GLU A 60 8.94 -7.89 18.03
C GLU A 60 7.46 -7.59 18.21
N TYR A 61 6.97 -6.49 17.64
CA TYR A 61 5.54 -6.16 17.67
C TYR A 61 4.69 -7.22 16.97
N CYS A 62 5.09 -7.64 15.78
CA CYS A 62 4.40 -8.71 15.05
C CYS A 62 4.35 -10.00 15.88
N LYS A 63 5.47 -10.38 16.51
CA LYS A 63 5.52 -11.56 17.40
C LYS A 63 4.58 -11.42 18.60
N GLN A 64 4.53 -10.25 19.24
CA GLN A 64 3.65 -10.00 20.39
C GLN A 64 2.16 -10.06 20.02
N LYS A 65 1.80 -9.65 18.81
CA LYS A 65 0.41 -9.61 18.31
C LYS A 65 0.02 -10.83 17.48
N ASP A 66 0.84 -11.86 17.42
CA ASP A 66 0.65 -13.07 16.60
C ASP A 66 0.37 -12.73 15.12
N ILE A 67 1.22 -11.87 14.56
CA ILE A 67 1.21 -11.47 13.16
C ILE A 67 2.37 -12.16 12.45
N GLU A 68 2.10 -12.89 11.38
CA GLU A 68 3.15 -13.46 10.54
C GLU A 68 4.05 -12.36 9.97
N CYS A 69 5.36 -12.51 10.12
CA CYS A 69 6.32 -11.51 9.70
C CYS A 69 7.54 -12.16 9.04
N VAL A 70 7.89 -11.70 7.85
CA VAL A 70 9.05 -12.18 7.08
C VAL A 70 10.00 -11.03 6.83
N SER A 71 11.30 -11.27 7.02
CA SER A 71 12.36 -10.27 6.81
C SER A 71 13.13 -10.56 5.51
N GLY A 72 13.55 -9.49 4.84
CA GLY A 72 14.36 -9.59 3.63
C GLY A 72 15.20 -8.34 3.38
N ASN A 73 15.72 -8.20 2.16
CA ASN A 73 16.61 -7.11 1.78
C ASN A 73 15.94 -5.73 1.95
N GLU A 74 16.68 -4.75 2.44
CA GLU A 74 16.19 -3.37 2.65
C GLU A 74 15.82 -2.70 1.34
N ASN A 75 16.71 -2.77 0.34
CA ASN A 75 16.60 -2.03 -0.91
C ASN A 75 15.86 -2.82 -2.01
N ASP A 76 15.72 -4.13 -1.83
CA ASP A 76 15.04 -5.01 -2.78
C ASP A 76 13.69 -5.44 -2.20
N VAL A 77 12.69 -4.59 -2.36
CA VAL A 77 11.34 -4.84 -1.84
C VAL A 77 10.67 -5.99 -2.61
N LEU A 78 10.90 -6.09 -3.91
CA LEU A 78 10.36 -7.18 -4.74
C LEU A 78 10.89 -8.54 -4.27
N ASP A 79 12.18 -8.64 -3.88
CA ASP A 79 12.74 -9.85 -3.28
C ASP A 79 12.08 -10.18 -1.93
N ARG A 80 11.73 -9.17 -1.13
CA ARG A 80 10.96 -9.41 0.10
C ARG A 80 9.60 -10.04 -0.17
N TYR A 81 8.89 -9.58 -1.19
CA TYR A 81 7.62 -10.18 -1.62
C TYR A 81 7.81 -11.63 -2.06
N TYR A 82 8.84 -11.91 -2.86
CA TYR A 82 9.15 -13.27 -3.28
C TYR A 82 9.52 -14.18 -2.09
N LYS A 83 10.25 -13.68 -1.10
CA LYS A 83 10.52 -14.41 0.15
C LYS A 83 9.24 -14.73 0.92
N VAL A 84 8.29 -13.80 0.98
CA VAL A 84 6.96 -14.06 1.57
C VAL A 84 6.21 -15.12 0.78
N MET A 85 6.25 -15.10 -0.55
CA MET A 85 5.61 -16.13 -1.38
C MET A 85 6.14 -17.53 -1.04
N ASN A 86 7.45 -17.68 -0.89
CA ASN A 86 8.08 -18.95 -0.51
C ASN A 86 7.70 -19.36 0.94
N TYR A 87 7.77 -18.43 1.88
CA TYR A 87 7.39 -18.68 3.28
C TYR A 87 5.93 -19.10 3.42
N ALA A 88 5.03 -18.41 2.75
CA ALA A 88 3.60 -18.69 2.79
C ALA A 88 3.20 -19.88 1.88
N ASN A 89 4.14 -20.44 1.12
CA ASN A 89 3.93 -21.52 0.17
C ASN A 89 2.85 -21.18 -0.88
N ILE A 90 2.88 -19.94 -1.38
CA ILE A 90 1.96 -19.41 -2.39
C ILE A 90 2.18 -20.16 -3.70
N LYS A 91 1.09 -20.64 -4.31
CA LYS A 91 1.10 -21.38 -5.57
C LYS A 91 0.87 -20.48 -6.77
N ASP A 92 1.08 -21.03 -7.95
CA ASP A 92 0.98 -20.29 -9.22
C ASP A 92 -0.44 -19.73 -9.48
N ASP A 93 -1.48 -20.39 -8.98
CA ASP A 93 -2.88 -19.99 -9.09
C ASP A 93 -3.40 -19.12 -7.93
N ASP A 94 -2.53 -18.83 -6.96
CA ASP A 94 -2.86 -17.95 -5.84
C ASP A 94 -2.77 -16.47 -6.24
N ILE A 95 -3.39 -15.60 -5.45
CA ILE A 95 -3.43 -14.16 -5.63
C ILE A 95 -2.69 -13.48 -4.47
N VAL A 96 -1.84 -12.52 -4.79
CA VAL A 96 -1.15 -11.66 -3.83
C VAL A 96 -1.81 -10.27 -3.83
N VAL A 97 -2.15 -9.78 -2.65
CA VAL A 97 -2.64 -8.41 -2.45
C VAL A 97 -1.53 -7.60 -1.78
N ARG A 98 -1.10 -6.54 -2.44
CA ARG A 98 -0.07 -5.63 -1.92
C ARG A 98 -0.72 -4.46 -1.21
N ILE A 99 -0.36 -4.26 0.05
CA ILE A 99 -0.75 -3.13 0.89
C ILE A 99 0.52 -2.51 1.50
N THR A 100 0.53 -1.20 1.72
CA THR A 100 1.65 -0.51 2.35
C THR A 100 1.29 -0.08 3.78
N ALA A 101 2.23 -0.21 4.72
CA ALA A 101 2.00 0.01 6.14
C ALA A 101 1.80 1.48 6.54
N ASP A 102 1.92 2.39 5.59
CA ASP A 102 1.66 3.83 5.75
C ASP A 102 0.25 4.26 5.33
N CYS A 103 -0.64 3.28 5.10
CA CYS A 103 -2.02 3.50 4.69
C CYS A 103 -3.02 3.06 5.80
N PRO A 104 -3.03 3.71 6.99
CA PRO A 104 -3.85 3.26 8.13
C PRO A 104 -5.37 3.43 7.92
N LEU A 105 -5.78 4.15 6.89
CA LEU A 105 -7.18 4.34 6.52
C LEU A 105 -7.65 3.37 5.43
N ILE A 106 -6.80 2.40 5.00
CA ILE A 106 -7.17 1.40 4.00
C ILE A 106 -8.55 0.80 4.29
N ASP A 107 -9.41 0.70 3.29
CA ASP A 107 -10.79 0.26 3.45
C ASP A 107 -10.94 -1.23 3.11
N PRO A 108 -11.41 -2.08 4.03
CA PRO A 108 -11.63 -3.51 3.78
C PRO A 108 -12.60 -3.81 2.64
N GLU A 109 -13.63 -2.97 2.48
CA GLU A 109 -14.62 -3.15 1.40
C GLU A 109 -13.99 -2.82 0.05
N LEU A 110 -13.17 -1.76 -0.03
CA LEU A 110 -12.42 -1.45 -1.24
C LEU A 110 -11.43 -2.56 -1.61
N ILE A 111 -10.74 -3.16 -0.63
CA ILE A 111 -9.87 -4.32 -0.88
C ILE A 111 -10.69 -5.46 -1.54
N ASP A 112 -11.86 -5.78 -0.98
CA ASP A 112 -12.74 -6.82 -1.51
C ASP A 112 -13.20 -6.51 -2.94
N GLU A 113 -13.55 -5.25 -3.24
CA GLU A 113 -13.97 -4.80 -4.56
C GLU A 113 -12.85 -4.91 -5.60
N VAL A 114 -11.62 -4.50 -5.26
CA VAL A 114 -10.46 -4.62 -6.18
C VAL A 114 -10.12 -6.09 -6.45
N ILE A 115 -10.19 -6.95 -5.43
CA ILE A 115 -9.99 -8.40 -5.58
C ILE A 115 -11.06 -9.01 -6.48
N GLU A 116 -12.33 -8.65 -6.27
CA GLU A 116 -13.43 -9.16 -7.10
C GLU A 116 -13.28 -8.72 -8.56
N HIS A 117 -12.92 -7.46 -8.79
CA HIS A 117 -12.67 -6.94 -10.13
C HIS A 117 -11.54 -7.73 -10.81
N HIS A 118 -10.43 -7.99 -10.10
CA HIS A 118 -9.31 -8.79 -10.59
C HIS A 118 -9.75 -10.20 -11.04
N ILE A 119 -10.56 -10.85 -10.22
CA ILE A 119 -11.07 -12.21 -10.51
C ILE A 119 -12.00 -12.18 -11.73
N VAL A 120 -12.97 -11.26 -11.76
CA VAL A 120 -13.98 -11.18 -12.84
C VAL A 120 -13.34 -10.83 -14.18
N THR A 121 -12.36 -9.94 -14.19
CA THR A 121 -11.64 -9.57 -15.42
C THR A 121 -10.58 -10.59 -15.82
N ASN A 122 -10.26 -11.54 -14.94
CA ASN A 122 -9.17 -12.51 -15.12
C ASN A 122 -7.86 -11.81 -15.51
N SER A 123 -7.54 -10.73 -14.81
CA SER A 123 -6.35 -9.93 -15.07
C SER A 123 -5.10 -10.51 -14.40
N ASP A 124 -3.92 -10.13 -14.90
CA ASP A 124 -2.63 -10.47 -14.32
C ASP A 124 -2.26 -9.53 -13.16
N TYR A 125 -2.70 -8.28 -13.29
CA TYR A 125 -2.50 -7.22 -12.31
C TYR A 125 -3.68 -6.25 -12.33
N THR A 126 -4.19 -5.90 -11.15
CA THR A 126 -5.25 -4.90 -10.97
C THR A 126 -4.85 -3.92 -9.87
N SER A 127 -5.05 -2.64 -10.10
CA SER A 127 -4.84 -1.62 -9.06
C SER A 127 -5.80 -0.45 -9.19
N ASN A 128 -6.12 0.18 -8.07
CA ASN A 128 -6.85 1.44 -8.03
C ASN A 128 -5.93 2.68 -8.14
N THR A 129 -4.62 2.45 -8.42
CA THR A 129 -3.61 3.52 -8.51
C THR A 129 -3.16 3.83 -9.95
N ILE A 130 -3.59 3.05 -10.95
CA ILE A 130 -3.22 3.24 -12.37
C ILE A 130 -3.91 4.48 -12.94
N GLU A 131 -5.23 4.55 -12.80
CA GLU A 131 -6.05 5.73 -13.07
C GLU A 131 -6.76 6.09 -11.76
N PRO A 132 -6.11 6.85 -10.88
CA PRO A 132 -6.57 7.02 -9.51
C PRO A 132 -7.87 7.83 -9.45
N THR A 133 -8.84 7.31 -8.71
CA THR A 133 -10.08 7.98 -8.34
C THR A 133 -10.30 7.96 -6.83
N PHE A 134 -9.48 7.21 -6.10
CA PHE A 134 -9.52 7.12 -4.64
C PHE A 134 -8.46 8.03 -4.00
N PRO A 135 -8.66 8.45 -2.74
CA PRO A 135 -7.62 9.14 -1.97
C PRO A 135 -6.31 8.37 -1.96
N ASP A 136 -5.18 9.10 -2.06
CA ASP A 136 -3.83 8.55 -1.84
C ASP A 136 -3.73 7.98 -0.42
N GLY A 137 -3.47 6.68 -0.26
CA GLY A 137 -3.52 5.97 1.02
C GLY A 137 -4.68 4.97 1.15
N LEU A 138 -5.52 4.84 0.11
CA LEU A 138 -6.42 3.71 -0.08
C LEU A 138 -5.90 2.75 -1.16
N ASP A 139 -4.60 2.72 -1.36
CA ASP A 139 -3.94 2.00 -2.45
C ASP A 139 -4.00 0.49 -2.23
N CYS A 140 -4.55 -0.21 -3.21
CA CYS A 140 -4.67 -1.66 -3.23
C CYS A 140 -4.20 -2.20 -4.58
N GLU A 141 -3.29 -3.16 -4.57
CA GLU A 141 -2.77 -3.81 -5.77
C GLU A 141 -2.97 -5.32 -5.66
N VAL A 142 -3.55 -5.92 -6.67
CA VAL A 142 -3.87 -7.35 -6.74
C VAL A 142 -3.12 -7.97 -7.91
N ILE A 143 -2.39 -9.06 -7.65
CA ILE A 143 -1.38 -9.61 -8.55
C ILE A 143 -1.50 -11.13 -8.59
N GLN A 144 -1.52 -11.76 -9.77
CA GLN A 144 -1.34 -13.20 -9.89
C GLN A 144 0.06 -13.61 -9.41
N ALA A 145 0.15 -14.69 -8.65
CA ALA A 145 1.43 -15.14 -8.08
C ALA A 145 2.50 -15.39 -9.16
N THR A 146 2.10 -15.97 -10.31
CA THR A 146 2.98 -16.19 -11.47
C THR A 146 3.54 -14.88 -12.03
N VAL A 147 2.75 -13.83 -12.03
CA VAL A 147 3.14 -12.51 -12.54
C VAL A 147 4.15 -11.84 -11.60
N LEU A 148 3.90 -11.93 -10.29
CA LEU A 148 4.84 -11.41 -9.30
C LEU A 148 6.18 -12.16 -9.33
N LYS A 149 6.15 -13.49 -9.52
CA LYS A 149 7.35 -14.31 -9.70
C LYS A 149 8.12 -13.91 -10.96
N LYS A 150 7.42 -13.74 -12.09
CA LYS A 150 8.05 -13.29 -13.34
C LYS A 150 8.67 -11.90 -13.18
N ALA A 151 7.99 -10.97 -12.53
CA ALA A 151 8.56 -9.66 -12.23
C ALA A 151 9.84 -9.79 -11.38
N TRP A 152 9.86 -10.66 -10.38
CA TRP A 152 11.05 -10.91 -9.57
C TRP A 152 12.23 -11.48 -10.38
N GLU A 153 11.96 -12.39 -11.33
CA GLU A 153 12.99 -13.00 -12.18
C GLU A 153 13.57 -12.02 -13.22
N GLU A 154 12.74 -11.12 -13.75
CA GLU A 154 13.08 -10.28 -14.92
C GLU A 154 13.41 -8.82 -14.59
N ALA A 155 12.89 -8.24 -13.48
CA ALA A 155 13.15 -6.87 -13.08
C ALA A 155 14.63 -6.62 -12.75
N LYS A 156 15.23 -5.61 -13.40
CA LYS A 156 16.66 -5.27 -13.27
C LYS A 156 16.90 -3.85 -12.78
N LEU A 157 15.96 -2.93 -13.03
CA LEU A 157 16.09 -1.55 -12.60
C LEU A 157 15.90 -1.45 -11.08
N LYS A 158 16.65 -0.54 -10.45
CA LYS A 158 16.55 -0.30 -9.02
C LYS A 158 15.14 0.12 -8.62
N SER A 159 14.50 1.00 -9.41
CA SER A 159 13.12 1.42 -9.18
C SER A 159 12.12 0.26 -9.27
N GLU A 160 12.29 -0.67 -10.21
CA GLU A 160 11.42 -1.85 -10.34
C GLU A 160 11.55 -2.80 -9.14
N ARG A 161 12.78 -2.95 -8.60
CA ARG A 161 13.05 -3.74 -7.41
C ARG A 161 12.49 -3.08 -6.14
N GLU A 162 12.52 -1.75 -6.06
CA GLU A 162 12.01 -0.97 -4.94
C GLU A 162 10.48 -0.85 -4.96
N HIS A 163 9.87 -0.61 -6.12
CA HIS A 163 8.43 -0.36 -6.25
C HIS A 163 7.60 -1.60 -6.67
N VAL A 164 8.14 -2.80 -6.47
CA VAL A 164 7.48 -4.12 -6.57
C VAL A 164 6.73 -4.38 -7.88
N THR A 165 5.74 -3.55 -8.21
CA THR A 165 4.83 -3.70 -9.36
C THR A 165 5.23 -2.86 -10.57
N LEU A 166 6.29 -2.05 -10.44
CA LEU A 166 6.71 -1.13 -11.50
C LEU A 166 7.13 -1.88 -12.77
N TYR A 167 7.81 -3.03 -12.65
CA TYR A 167 8.13 -3.88 -13.79
C TYR A 167 6.86 -4.30 -14.55
N ILE A 168 5.82 -4.72 -13.84
CA ILE A 168 4.55 -5.12 -14.44
C ILE A 168 3.91 -3.95 -15.19
N ARG A 169 3.86 -2.79 -14.55
CA ARG A 169 3.28 -1.56 -15.14
C ARG A 169 4.05 -1.05 -16.36
N ASN A 170 5.36 -1.28 -16.40
CA ASN A 170 6.23 -0.89 -17.51
C ASN A 170 6.12 -1.81 -18.74
N HIS A 171 5.53 -3.00 -18.57
CA HIS A 171 5.43 -4.02 -19.63
C HIS A 171 3.96 -4.42 -19.90
N PRO A 172 3.09 -3.46 -20.29
CA PRO A 172 1.67 -3.76 -20.56
C PRO A 172 1.48 -4.72 -21.76
N GLU A 173 2.51 -4.92 -22.59
CA GLU A 173 2.50 -5.90 -23.67
C GLU A 173 2.67 -7.36 -23.19
N LEU A 174 3.16 -7.54 -21.94
CA LEU A 174 3.38 -8.87 -21.34
C LEU A 174 2.26 -9.28 -20.38
N PHE A 175 1.51 -8.30 -19.85
CA PHE A 175 0.57 -8.51 -18.76
C PHE A 175 -0.78 -7.86 -19.05
N ARG A 176 -1.85 -8.55 -18.66
CA ARG A 176 -3.20 -8.00 -18.67
C ARG A 176 -3.39 -7.13 -17.42
N ILE A 177 -3.34 -5.82 -17.62
CA ILE A 177 -3.41 -4.81 -16.57
C ILE A 177 -4.80 -4.18 -16.55
N GLU A 178 -5.42 -4.11 -15.36
CA GLU A 178 -6.72 -3.50 -15.14
C GLU A 178 -6.64 -2.38 -14.10
N SER A 179 -7.36 -1.29 -14.34
CA SER A 179 -7.54 -0.21 -13.40
C SER A 179 -8.92 -0.30 -12.73
N TYR A 180 -8.95 -0.41 -11.39
CA TYR A 180 -10.19 -0.31 -10.64
C TYR A 180 -10.49 1.15 -10.29
N ARG A 181 -11.67 1.64 -10.68
CA ARG A 181 -12.06 3.05 -10.51
C ARG A 181 -13.36 3.16 -9.71
N GLY A 182 -13.41 4.11 -8.81
CA GLY A 182 -14.62 4.54 -8.14
C GLY A 182 -15.52 5.40 -9.05
N ASN A 183 -16.76 5.58 -8.62
CA ASN A 183 -17.73 6.40 -9.34
C ASN A 183 -17.47 7.91 -9.18
N GLU A 184 -16.71 8.30 -8.18
CA GLU A 184 -16.41 9.69 -7.82
C GLU A 184 -14.88 9.88 -7.82
N ASP A 185 -14.41 11.01 -8.30
CA ASP A 185 -12.98 11.33 -8.30
C ASP A 185 -12.59 12.02 -6.99
N LEU A 186 -11.97 11.25 -6.10
CA LEU A 186 -11.43 11.67 -4.82
C LEU A 186 -9.88 11.68 -4.83
N SER A 187 -9.25 11.54 -6.00
CA SER A 187 -7.80 11.42 -6.16
C SER A 187 -7.01 12.64 -5.66
N GLY A 188 -7.67 13.78 -5.53
CA GLY A 188 -7.10 14.98 -4.93
C GLY A 188 -6.92 14.94 -3.41
N MET A 189 -7.49 13.94 -2.73
CA MET A 189 -7.34 13.75 -1.29
C MET A 189 -6.11 12.90 -0.97
N ARG A 190 -5.47 13.21 0.18
CA ARG A 190 -4.28 12.50 0.62
C ARG A 190 -4.45 11.96 2.04
N TRP A 191 -4.47 10.62 2.16
CA TRP A 191 -4.69 9.86 3.40
C TRP A 191 -3.55 8.86 3.70
N THR A 192 -2.45 8.93 2.94
CA THR A 192 -1.20 8.20 3.24
C THR A 192 -0.41 8.92 4.33
N LEU A 193 0.47 8.21 5.01
CA LEU A 193 1.29 8.73 6.11
C LEU A 193 2.76 8.83 5.67
N ASP A 194 3.16 10.01 5.21
CA ASP A 194 4.54 10.26 4.76
C ASP A 194 5.18 11.49 5.40
N GLU A 195 4.37 12.50 5.74
CA GLU A 195 4.80 13.78 6.29
C GLU A 195 4.13 14.00 7.66
N GLU A 196 4.59 14.99 8.41
CA GLU A 196 4.03 15.33 9.72
C GLU A 196 2.56 15.77 9.62
N GLU A 197 2.22 16.54 8.59
CA GLU A 197 0.86 16.99 8.32
C GLU A 197 -0.08 15.83 7.99
N ASP A 198 0.42 14.78 7.31
CA ASP A 198 -0.34 13.55 7.09
C ASP A 198 -0.71 12.89 8.43
N TYR A 199 0.27 12.82 9.35
CA TYR A 199 0.02 12.26 10.69
C TYR A 199 -1.00 13.08 11.47
N ILE A 200 -0.93 14.40 11.41
CA ILE A 200 -1.90 15.28 12.07
C ILE A 200 -3.32 15.02 11.55
N LEU A 201 -3.49 14.97 10.23
CA LEU A 201 -4.79 14.68 9.60
C LEU A 201 -5.32 13.31 10.01
N ILE A 202 -4.52 12.26 9.85
CA ILE A 202 -4.91 10.87 10.14
C ILE A 202 -5.25 10.73 11.63
N LYS A 203 -4.48 11.33 12.52
CA LYS A 203 -4.74 11.33 13.96
C LYS A 203 -6.08 11.98 14.29
N ARG A 204 -6.42 13.12 13.67
CA ARG A 204 -7.73 13.76 13.85
C ARG A 204 -8.88 12.87 13.41
N ILE A 205 -8.74 12.16 12.28
CA ILE A 205 -9.75 11.22 11.81
C ILE A 205 -9.94 10.08 12.82
N TYR A 206 -8.84 9.50 13.32
CA TYR A 206 -8.88 8.43 14.32
C TYR A 206 -9.48 8.88 15.66
N GLU A 207 -9.07 10.04 16.16
CA GLU A 207 -9.60 10.60 17.43
C GLU A 207 -11.11 10.81 17.39
N GLU A 208 -11.66 11.21 16.23
CA GLU A 208 -13.10 11.42 16.05
C GLU A 208 -13.86 10.11 15.86
N LEU A 209 -13.39 9.23 14.97
CA LEU A 209 -14.19 8.11 14.49
C LEU A 209 -13.96 6.79 15.25
N TYR A 210 -12.73 6.54 15.70
CA TYR A 210 -12.30 5.22 16.19
C TYR A 210 -13.01 4.78 17.47
N SER A 211 -13.37 5.71 18.35
CA SER A 211 -14.10 5.40 19.59
C SER A 211 -15.51 4.87 19.31
N ASN A 212 -16.14 5.33 18.25
CA ASN A 212 -17.52 4.99 17.88
C ASN A 212 -17.55 3.74 17.01
N ASN A 213 -16.64 3.66 16.04
CA ASN A 213 -16.54 2.55 15.10
C ASN A 213 -15.06 2.27 14.78
N LYS A 214 -14.50 1.17 15.30
CA LYS A 214 -13.10 0.80 15.01
C LYS A 214 -12.82 0.48 13.54
N MET A 215 -13.87 0.15 12.76
CA MET A 215 -13.83 -0.13 11.33
C MET A 215 -14.61 0.93 10.55
N PHE A 216 -14.47 2.20 10.95
CA PHE A 216 -15.08 3.31 10.23
C PHE A 216 -14.72 3.25 8.73
N THR A 217 -15.70 3.59 7.90
CA THR A 217 -15.67 3.46 6.44
C THR A 217 -15.09 4.70 5.77
N THR A 218 -14.73 4.58 4.50
CA THR A 218 -14.39 5.73 3.63
C THR A 218 -15.48 6.79 3.67
N LYS A 219 -16.75 6.40 3.69
CA LYS A 219 -17.88 7.33 3.77
C LYS A 219 -17.89 8.13 5.08
N GLU A 220 -17.69 7.48 6.23
CA GLU A 220 -17.63 8.15 7.53
C GLU A 220 -16.46 9.15 7.59
N ILE A 221 -15.32 8.84 6.97
CA ILE A 221 -14.19 9.77 6.84
C ILE A 221 -14.59 10.98 6.02
N LEU A 222 -15.21 10.78 4.85
CA LEU A 222 -15.67 11.87 3.99
C LEU A 222 -16.72 12.75 4.68
N ASP A 223 -17.69 12.14 5.36
CA ASP A 223 -18.70 12.87 6.13
C ASP A 223 -18.06 13.75 7.23
N PHE A 224 -17.05 13.23 7.93
CA PHE A 224 -16.29 13.99 8.94
C PHE A 224 -15.51 15.15 8.30
N LEU A 225 -14.74 14.90 7.25
CA LEU A 225 -13.93 15.93 6.58
C LEU A 225 -14.82 17.02 5.93
N ASN A 226 -15.97 16.66 5.42
CA ASN A 226 -16.96 17.60 4.89
C ASN A 226 -17.60 18.49 5.97
N SER A 227 -17.65 18.02 7.23
CA SER A 227 -18.17 18.80 8.35
C SER A 227 -17.23 19.95 8.76
N ASP A 228 -15.91 19.79 8.52
CA ASP A 228 -14.90 20.85 8.70
C ASP A 228 -13.82 20.76 7.60
N PRO A 229 -13.99 21.52 6.51
CA PRO A 229 -13.04 21.52 5.38
C PRO A 229 -11.59 21.92 5.76
N ASN A 230 -11.39 22.62 6.89
CA ASN A 230 -10.04 22.99 7.34
C ASN A 230 -9.24 21.75 7.76
N ILE A 231 -9.92 20.69 8.25
CA ILE A 231 -9.26 19.44 8.61
C ILE A 231 -8.74 18.75 7.33
N GLY A 232 -9.57 18.64 6.29
CA GLY A 232 -9.17 18.07 5.00
C GLY A 232 -8.05 18.82 4.28
N ALA A 233 -7.85 20.11 4.61
CA ALA A 233 -6.82 20.96 4.02
C ALA A 233 -5.44 20.85 4.68
N ILE A 234 -5.32 20.15 5.85
CA ILE A 234 -4.09 20.13 6.68
C ILE A 234 -2.85 19.71 5.87
N ASN A 235 -2.97 18.73 4.99
CA ASN A 235 -1.85 18.19 4.20
C ASN A 235 -1.97 18.46 2.68
N SER A 236 -2.82 19.40 2.28
CA SER A 236 -3.11 19.69 0.86
C SER A 236 -1.91 20.22 0.06
N MET A 237 -0.81 20.63 0.72
CA MET A 237 0.42 21.06 0.08
C MET A 237 1.27 19.91 -0.48
N HIS A 238 1.01 18.67 -0.07
CA HIS A 238 1.79 17.50 -0.50
C HIS A 238 1.18 16.82 -1.72
N THR A 239 2.04 16.36 -2.63
CA THR A 239 1.64 15.69 -3.87
C THR A 239 1.87 14.18 -3.80
N ARG A 240 1.10 13.43 -4.59
CA ARG A 240 1.22 11.96 -4.76
C ARG A 240 2.55 11.57 -5.42
N ASN A 241 3.02 10.33 -5.23
CA ASN A 241 4.12 9.68 -5.96
C ASN A 241 5.53 10.32 -5.85
N GLN A 242 5.80 11.12 -4.82
CA GLN A 242 7.13 11.75 -4.65
C GLN A 242 8.27 10.71 -4.56
N GLY A 243 8.05 9.57 -3.88
CA GLY A 243 9.03 8.49 -3.75
C GLY A 243 9.37 7.85 -5.09
N LEU A 244 8.36 7.52 -5.89
CA LEU A 244 8.53 6.94 -7.22
C LEU A 244 9.29 7.90 -8.15
N THR A 245 8.92 9.17 -8.15
CA THR A 245 9.62 10.20 -8.95
C THR A 245 11.11 10.27 -8.62
N LYS A 246 11.48 10.13 -7.34
CA LYS A 246 12.89 10.11 -6.91
C LYS A 246 13.61 8.87 -7.45
N SER A 247 13.04 7.67 -7.28
CA SER A 247 13.65 6.40 -7.72
C SER A 247 13.85 6.36 -9.24
N LEU A 248 12.88 6.86 -10.02
CA LEU A 248 13.00 6.95 -11.48
C LEU A 248 14.11 7.90 -11.94
N LYS A 249 14.32 9.03 -11.24
CA LYS A 249 15.46 9.91 -11.50
C LYS A 249 16.80 9.22 -11.23
N GLU A 250 16.88 8.41 -10.18
CA GLU A 250 18.09 7.61 -9.88
C GLU A 250 18.38 6.56 -10.94
N ASP A 251 17.37 6.02 -11.63
CA ASP A 251 17.52 5.12 -12.78
C ASP A 251 17.85 5.86 -14.09
N GLY A 252 17.93 7.18 -14.09
CA GLY A 252 18.27 8.00 -15.25
C GLY A 252 17.10 8.31 -16.19
N CYS A 253 15.85 8.17 -15.72
CA CYS A 253 14.66 8.55 -16.47
C CYS A 253 14.65 10.06 -16.76
N THR A 254 14.17 10.44 -17.94
CA THR A 254 14.07 11.84 -18.38
C THR A 254 12.87 12.54 -17.73
N GLU A 255 12.86 13.89 -17.76
CA GLU A 255 11.69 14.66 -17.31
C GLU A 255 10.41 14.33 -18.09
N GLU A 256 10.55 13.88 -19.35
CA GLU A 256 9.42 13.48 -20.18
C GLU A 256 8.83 12.14 -19.70
N ASP A 257 9.67 11.19 -19.30
CA ASP A 257 9.25 9.92 -18.72
C ASP A 257 8.55 10.14 -17.38
N LEU A 258 9.08 11.06 -16.55
CA LEU A 258 8.46 11.44 -15.27
C LEU A 258 7.09 12.10 -15.44
N LYS A 259 6.89 12.91 -16.49
CA LYS A 259 5.58 13.51 -16.80
C LYS A 259 4.53 12.47 -17.20
N LYS A 260 4.93 11.38 -17.87
CA LYS A 260 4.03 10.26 -18.21
C LYS A 260 3.56 9.53 -16.95
N VAL A 261 4.48 9.26 -16.03
CA VAL A 261 4.18 8.61 -14.75
C VAL A 261 3.23 9.45 -13.89
N ASN A 262 3.45 10.76 -13.82
CA ASN A 262 2.60 11.68 -13.03
C ASN A 262 1.23 11.97 -13.69
N LYS A 263 1.03 11.63 -14.97
CA LYS A 263 -0.27 11.73 -15.64
C LYS A 263 -1.10 10.45 -15.52
N ASN A 264 -0.44 9.33 -15.23
CA ASN A 264 -1.05 8.00 -15.19
C ASN A 264 -1.03 7.41 -13.76
N GLY A 265 -0.84 8.24 -12.70
CA GLY A 265 -0.82 7.73 -11.33
C GLY A 265 -0.89 8.79 -10.27
#